data_b1bfeb81c0aefc3667429dd374350b8c
#
_entry.id   b1bfeb81c0aefc3667429dd374350b8c
#
_cell.length_a   1.000
_cell.length_b   1.000
_cell.length_c   1.000
_cell.angle_alpha   90.00
_cell.angle_beta   90.00
_cell.angle_gamma   90.00
#
_symmetry.space_group_name_H-M   'P 1'
#
loop_
_entity.id
_entity.type
_entity.pdbx_description
1 polymer ?
#
loop_
_entity_poly.entity_id
_entity_poly.type
_entity_poly.pdbx_seq_one_letter_code
_entity_poly.pdbx_strand_id
1 'polypeptide(L)'
;MTCPNVLPRFAPRRRPLAFAAMATLLFIAPAVSGCSKNSSSNSSSETPASASDPVIARVNGVDITQGDLALAEEDVGADMQAVSPEAKREHLISYLADIIMVTQAADKKNLADNPDFKRRLAFLRNKLLMGYELQQEAKTGLTDEALHQTYDEAVRSMAGQEEVRARHILVEGEDEAKAVLEQLKGGADFAALAKEKSKDPGAAEGGDLGYFTKDQMVPEFADVAFKMYPGQLSNPVKTQFGWHVIKVEDRRTKQPPEFDKVKDQIEAYLARKAQTDFITKLRQSAKVERLDKPAEQKQN
;
A
#
# COMPACT_ATOMS: atom_id res chain seq x y z
N MET A 1 -21.08 23.75 23.56
CA MET A 1 -20.45 22.67 24.36
C MET A 1 -19.40 21.97 23.50
N THR A 2 -18.17 22.38 23.68
CA THR A 2 -16.99 21.99 22.92
C THR A 2 -16.25 20.90 23.68
N CYS A 3 -16.04 19.73 23.04
CA CYS A 3 -15.10 18.72 23.52
C CYS A 3 -13.86 18.72 22.62
N PRO A 4 -12.65 18.95 23.13
CA PRO A 4 -11.43 18.74 22.40
C PRO A 4 -10.95 17.30 22.57
N ASN A 5 -10.68 16.64 21.47
CA ASN A 5 -10.12 15.30 21.39
C ASN A 5 -8.58 15.41 21.49
N VAL A 6 -8.02 15.06 22.64
CA VAL A 6 -6.58 15.03 22.91
C VAL A 6 -6.09 13.59 22.78
N LEU A 7 -5.33 13.30 21.75
CA LEU A 7 -4.58 12.04 21.60
C LEU A 7 -3.28 12.10 22.41
N PRO A 8 -2.90 11.08 23.19
CA PRO A 8 -1.64 11.05 23.92
C PRO A 8 -0.47 10.69 22.99
N ARG A 9 0.55 11.57 22.98
CA ARG A 9 1.86 11.30 22.38
C ARG A 9 2.63 10.33 23.27
N PHE A 10 2.92 9.15 22.78
CA PHE A 10 3.88 8.23 23.37
C PHE A 10 5.32 8.65 22.99
N ALA A 11 6.09 9.10 23.98
CA ALA A 11 7.53 9.30 23.86
C ALA A 11 8.27 8.00 24.28
N PRO A 12 9.32 7.58 23.56
CA PRO A 12 10.11 6.40 23.96
C PRO A 12 11.08 6.77 25.10
N ARG A 13 10.92 6.09 26.23
CA ARG A 13 11.85 6.15 27.35
C ARG A 13 13.10 5.32 27.01
N ARG A 14 14.21 5.98 26.80
CA ARG A 14 15.55 5.36 26.77
C ARG A 14 15.95 4.96 28.20
N ARG A 15 16.25 3.66 28.43
CA ARG A 15 16.92 3.16 29.62
C ARG A 15 18.38 2.85 29.26
N PRO A 16 19.36 3.29 30.08
CA PRO A 16 20.76 2.92 29.87
C PRO A 16 21.00 1.51 30.42
N LEU A 17 21.67 0.65 29.63
CA LEU A 17 22.20 -0.63 30.07
C LEU A 17 23.57 -0.38 30.70
N ALA A 18 23.69 -0.68 31.97
CA ALA A 18 24.93 -0.71 32.71
C ALA A 18 25.64 -2.05 32.45
N PHE A 19 26.88 -1.99 31.97
CA PHE A 19 27.82 -3.10 31.93
C PHE A 19 28.37 -3.36 33.32
N ALA A 20 28.25 -4.58 33.82
CA ALA A 20 29.03 -5.08 34.94
C ALA A 20 29.89 -6.27 34.47
N ALA A 21 31.18 -6.06 34.51
CA ALA A 21 32.21 -7.09 34.32
C ALA A 21 32.49 -7.81 35.66
N MET A 22 32.66 -9.10 35.64
CA MET A 22 33.45 -9.87 36.64
C MET A 22 33.58 -11.32 36.17
N ALA A 23 34.77 -11.71 35.81
CA ALA A 23 35.86 -12.27 36.62
C ALA A 23 35.90 -13.80 36.52
N THR A 24 37.01 -14.23 36.01
CA THR A 24 37.65 -15.53 35.86
C THR A 24 37.62 -16.44 37.13
N LEU A 25 37.38 -17.75 36.90
CA LEU A 25 37.94 -18.80 37.73
C LEU A 25 38.29 -20.03 36.90
N LEU A 26 39.58 -20.35 36.90
CA LEU A 26 40.19 -21.61 36.44
C LEU A 26 39.74 -22.78 37.33
N PHE A 27 39.41 -23.92 36.73
CA PHE A 27 39.58 -25.22 37.34
C PHE A 27 39.98 -26.31 36.31
N ILE A 28 40.94 -27.10 36.74
CA ILE A 28 41.74 -28.12 36.08
C ILE A 28 40.93 -29.41 35.87
N ALA A 29 41.26 -30.13 34.80
CA ALA A 29 40.74 -31.44 34.40
C ALA A 29 41.02 -32.58 35.44
N PRO A 30 40.39 -33.77 35.30
CA PRO A 30 41.11 -34.82 34.58
C PRO A 30 40.25 -35.67 33.60
N ALA A 31 40.96 -36.29 32.69
CA ALA A 31 40.55 -37.22 31.67
C ALA A 31 39.99 -38.54 32.25
N VAL A 32 38.89 -39.01 31.62
CA VAL A 32 38.55 -40.44 31.65
C VAL A 32 38.08 -40.83 30.22
N SER A 33 38.82 -41.76 29.65
CA SER A 33 38.48 -42.44 28.38
C SER A 33 37.26 -43.33 28.56
N GLY A 34 36.32 -43.23 27.67
CA GLY A 34 35.19 -44.14 27.55
C GLY A 34 34.62 -44.09 26.12
N CYS A 35 35.02 -45.04 25.27
CA CYS A 35 34.39 -45.28 23.97
C CYS A 35 32.95 -45.73 24.17
N SER A 36 31.99 -44.99 23.64
CA SER A 36 30.69 -45.53 23.27
C SER A 36 30.21 -44.87 22.00
N LYS A 37 30.10 -45.67 20.95
CA LYS A 37 29.46 -45.31 19.69
C LYS A 37 27.96 -45.16 19.95
N ASN A 38 27.47 -43.96 19.86
CA ASN A 38 26.05 -43.76 19.63
C ASN A 38 25.89 -42.69 18.57
N SER A 39 25.50 -43.14 17.38
CA SER A 39 25.15 -42.27 16.24
C SER A 39 23.82 -41.60 16.54
N SER A 40 23.87 -40.42 17.15
CA SER A 40 22.73 -39.52 17.15
C SER A 40 22.86 -38.60 15.93
N SER A 41 22.09 -38.88 14.92
CA SER A 41 21.88 -38.00 13.76
C SER A 41 21.24 -36.71 14.27
N ASN A 42 22.10 -35.71 14.51
CA ASN A 42 21.67 -34.33 14.72
C ASN A 42 21.28 -33.80 13.32
N SER A 43 20.00 -33.85 13.00
CA SER A 43 19.47 -33.18 11.83
C SER A 43 19.36 -31.69 12.14
N SER A 44 20.47 -30.96 12.07
CA SER A 44 20.45 -29.55 11.77
C SER A 44 19.74 -29.43 10.43
N SER A 45 18.66 -28.69 10.41
CA SER A 45 17.94 -28.32 9.19
C SER A 45 18.82 -27.34 8.38
N GLU A 46 19.87 -27.89 7.77
CA GLU A 46 20.60 -27.20 6.71
C GLU A 46 19.64 -27.11 5.53
N THR A 47 19.18 -25.91 5.22
CA THR A 47 18.59 -25.61 3.92
C THR A 47 19.72 -25.84 2.92
N PRO A 48 19.61 -26.80 1.97
CA PRO A 48 20.68 -27.02 1.01
C PRO A 48 20.85 -25.74 0.20
N ALA A 49 22.04 -25.12 0.29
CA ALA A 49 22.44 -24.04 -0.60
C ALA A 49 22.24 -24.54 -2.04
N SER A 50 21.47 -23.80 -2.86
CA SER A 50 21.34 -24.07 -4.27
C SER A 50 22.75 -24.11 -4.86
N ALA A 51 23.06 -25.07 -5.75
CA ALA A 51 24.37 -25.27 -6.34
C ALA A 51 24.94 -24.04 -7.12
N SER A 52 24.20 -22.92 -7.12
CA SER A 52 24.52 -21.63 -7.76
C SER A 52 24.62 -20.45 -6.81
N ASP A 53 24.48 -20.62 -5.48
CA ASP A 53 24.50 -19.52 -4.51
C ASP A 53 25.89 -19.39 -3.85
N PRO A 54 26.70 -18.36 -4.20
CA PRO A 54 28.08 -18.23 -3.72
C PRO A 54 28.15 -18.03 -2.22
N VAL A 55 29.01 -18.81 -1.54
CA VAL A 55 29.36 -18.60 -0.14
C VAL A 55 30.24 -17.35 -0.02
N ILE A 56 29.85 -16.42 0.83
CA ILE A 56 30.53 -15.11 1.03
C ILE A 56 31.22 -15.01 2.40
N ALA A 57 30.77 -15.79 3.38
CA ALA A 57 31.37 -15.86 4.72
C ALA A 57 31.04 -17.20 5.39
N ARG A 58 31.72 -17.50 6.53
CA ARG A 58 31.44 -18.71 7.32
C ARG A 58 31.55 -18.39 8.81
N VAL A 59 30.55 -18.81 9.60
CA VAL A 59 30.49 -18.61 11.04
C VAL A 59 30.29 -19.95 11.74
N ASN A 60 31.27 -20.39 12.55
CA ASN A 60 31.22 -21.65 13.26
C ASN A 60 30.89 -22.88 12.38
N GLY A 61 31.36 -22.88 11.12
CA GLY A 61 31.09 -23.94 10.16
C GLY A 61 29.80 -23.79 9.35
N VAL A 62 28.96 -22.80 9.64
CA VAL A 62 27.75 -22.48 8.87
C VAL A 62 28.11 -21.44 7.81
N ASP A 63 27.74 -21.73 6.58
CA ASP A 63 27.96 -20.83 5.44
C ASP A 63 26.94 -19.69 5.42
N ILE A 64 27.38 -18.49 5.07
CA ILE A 64 26.57 -17.35 4.71
C ILE A 64 26.71 -17.18 3.19
N THR A 65 25.60 -17.17 2.49
CA THR A 65 25.54 -17.07 1.03
C THR A 65 25.15 -15.68 0.53
N GLN A 66 25.29 -15.46 -0.77
CA GLN A 66 24.79 -14.22 -1.38
C GLN A 66 23.26 -14.10 -1.28
N GLY A 67 22.53 -15.23 -1.31
CA GLY A 67 21.09 -15.27 -1.10
C GLY A 67 20.70 -14.85 0.32
N ASP A 68 21.44 -15.31 1.35
CA ASP A 68 21.23 -14.88 2.73
C ASP A 68 21.44 -13.37 2.89
N LEU A 69 22.45 -12.82 2.19
CA LEU A 69 22.70 -11.39 2.20
C LEU A 69 21.52 -10.60 1.62
N ALA A 70 20.92 -11.10 0.53
CA ALA A 70 19.75 -10.48 -0.08
C ALA A 70 18.54 -10.50 0.88
N LEU A 71 18.31 -11.63 1.57
CA LEU A 71 17.25 -11.72 2.59
C LEU A 71 17.49 -10.76 3.76
N ALA A 72 18.73 -10.64 4.23
CA ALA A 72 19.08 -9.69 5.28
C ALA A 72 18.88 -8.23 4.81
N GLU A 73 19.15 -7.93 3.54
CA GLU A 73 18.89 -6.62 2.97
C GLU A 73 17.39 -6.28 2.90
N GLU A 74 16.54 -7.27 2.60
CA GLU A 74 15.07 -7.10 2.64
C GLU A 74 14.58 -6.83 4.07
N ASP A 75 15.18 -7.48 5.08
CA ASP A 75 14.75 -7.38 6.48
C ASP A 75 15.17 -6.05 7.14
N VAL A 76 16.45 -5.67 7.01
CA VAL A 76 17.01 -4.52 7.74
C VAL A 76 17.60 -3.43 6.85
N GLY A 77 17.64 -3.63 5.53
CA GLY A 77 18.31 -2.72 4.59
C GLY A 77 17.67 -1.34 4.47
N ALA A 78 16.38 -1.22 4.79
CA ALA A 78 15.67 0.06 4.75
C ALA A 78 16.23 1.07 5.76
N ASP A 79 16.75 0.62 6.90
CA ASP A 79 17.34 1.47 7.94
C ASP A 79 18.76 1.93 7.60
N MET A 80 19.34 1.43 6.51
CA MET A 80 20.73 1.68 6.10
C MET A 80 20.87 2.51 4.80
N GLN A 81 19.86 3.32 4.46
CA GLN A 81 19.86 4.09 3.20
C GLN A 81 20.99 5.15 3.10
N ALA A 82 21.50 5.61 4.24
CA ALA A 82 22.57 6.63 4.30
C ALA A 82 24.00 6.04 4.41
N VAL A 83 24.15 4.70 4.33
CA VAL A 83 25.42 3.99 4.50
C VAL A 83 26.02 3.65 3.13
N SER A 84 27.36 3.71 2.99
CA SER A 84 28.00 3.29 1.73
C SER A 84 27.71 1.81 1.42
N PRO A 85 27.71 1.41 0.14
CA PRO A 85 27.44 0.01 -0.24
C PRO A 85 28.37 -1.00 0.44
N GLU A 86 29.65 -0.67 0.60
CA GLU A 86 30.64 -1.51 1.26
C GLU A 86 30.32 -1.65 2.76
N ALA A 87 30.08 -0.54 3.44
CA ALA A 87 29.75 -0.55 4.85
C ALA A 87 28.38 -1.23 5.12
N LYS A 88 27.42 -1.08 4.21
CA LYS A 88 26.14 -1.80 4.25
C LYS A 88 26.37 -3.30 4.16
N ARG A 89 27.19 -3.74 3.20
CA ARG A 89 27.52 -5.17 3.05
C ARG A 89 28.15 -5.76 4.32
N GLU A 90 29.12 -5.10 4.90
CA GLU A 90 29.76 -5.55 6.14
C GLU A 90 28.77 -5.61 7.32
N HIS A 91 27.89 -4.64 7.43
CA HIS A 91 26.82 -4.65 8.44
C HIS A 91 25.88 -5.84 8.28
N LEU A 92 25.45 -6.15 7.05
CA LEU A 92 24.57 -7.27 6.75
C LEU A 92 25.24 -8.62 7.05
N ILE A 93 26.54 -8.77 6.71
CA ILE A 93 27.31 -9.97 7.06
C ILE A 93 27.42 -10.13 8.59
N SER A 94 27.68 -9.04 9.30
CA SER A 94 27.74 -9.04 10.77
C SER A 94 26.38 -9.41 11.37
N TYR A 95 25.30 -8.86 10.86
CA TYR A 95 23.93 -9.20 11.28
C TYR A 95 23.61 -10.68 11.09
N LEU A 96 23.95 -11.26 9.94
CA LEU A 96 23.78 -12.69 9.67
C LEU A 96 24.65 -13.55 10.61
N ALA A 97 25.88 -13.11 10.88
CA ALA A 97 26.73 -13.79 11.83
C ALA A 97 26.14 -13.82 13.25
N ASP A 98 25.57 -12.71 13.70
CA ASP A 98 24.89 -12.62 14.98
C ASP A 98 23.66 -13.55 15.04
N ILE A 99 22.86 -13.61 13.97
CA ILE A 99 21.75 -14.57 13.84
C ILE A 99 22.25 -15.99 14.04
N ILE A 100 23.30 -16.41 13.34
CA ILE A 100 23.84 -17.77 13.43
C ILE A 100 24.32 -18.06 14.84
N MET A 101 25.11 -17.18 15.45
CA MET A 101 25.65 -17.38 16.79
C MET A 101 24.54 -17.46 17.86
N VAL A 102 23.55 -16.58 17.79
CA VAL A 102 22.42 -16.57 18.74
C VAL A 102 21.55 -17.81 18.55
N THR A 103 21.30 -18.22 17.31
CA THR A 103 20.53 -19.44 17.01
C THR A 103 21.23 -20.69 17.56
N GLN A 104 22.54 -20.84 17.35
CA GLN A 104 23.32 -21.95 17.93
C GLN A 104 23.28 -21.97 19.46
N ALA A 105 23.24 -20.80 20.10
CA ALA A 105 23.08 -20.72 21.55
C ALA A 105 21.67 -21.09 22.01
N ALA A 106 20.65 -20.77 21.22
CA ALA A 106 19.26 -21.14 21.44
C ALA A 106 19.05 -22.67 21.32
N ASP A 107 19.68 -23.28 20.30
CA ASP A 107 19.61 -24.73 20.06
C ASP A 107 20.19 -25.52 21.20
N LYS A 108 21.33 -25.10 21.78
CA LYS A 108 21.91 -25.70 23.00
C LYS A 108 20.95 -25.67 24.19
N LYS A 109 19.98 -24.78 24.19
CA LYS A 109 18.94 -24.66 25.24
C LYS A 109 17.62 -25.32 24.84
N ASN A 110 17.55 -25.98 23.69
CA ASN A 110 16.36 -26.61 23.13
C ASN A 110 15.16 -25.63 22.98
N LEU A 111 15.43 -24.34 22.70
CA LEU A 111 14.39 -23.34 22.60
C LEU A 111 13.46 -23.60 21.41
N ALA A 112 13.94 -24.29 20.38
CA ALA A 112 13.13 -24.72 19.24
C ALA A 112 12.00 -25.69 19.64
N ASP A 113 12.14 -26.39 20.79
CA ASP A 113 11.11 -27.30 21.29
C ASP A 113 9.97 -26.61 22.05
N ASN A 114 10.13 -25.32 22.34
CA ASN A 114 9.11 -24.54 23.03
C ASN A 114 7.79 -24.53 22.21
N PRO A 115 6.63 -24.87 22.82
CA PRO A 115 5.35 -24.93 22.11
C PRO A 115 4.93 -23.58 21.48
N ASP A 116 5.24 -22.46 22.13
CA ASP A 116 4.94 -21.13 21.59
C ASP A 116 5.81 -20.79 20.39
N PHE A 117 7.09 -21.17 20.41
CA PHE A 117 7.98 -21.04 19.28
C PHE A 117 7.47 -21.87 18.09
N LYS A 118 7.15 -23.16 18.30
CA LYS A 118 6.60 -24.04 17.25
C LYS A 118 5.31 -23.47 16.63
N ARG A 119 4.42 -22.92 17.45
CA ARG A 119 3.18 -22.27 16.97
C ARG A 119 3.46 -21.04 16.13
N ARG A 120 4.39 -20.17 16.56
CA ARG A 120 4.81 -18.98 15.82
C ARG A 120 5.47 -19.35 14.49
N LEU A 121 6.36 -20.33 14.50
CA LEU A 121 7.03 -20.82 13.29
C LEU A 121 6.02 -21.36 12.28
N ALA A 122 5.07 -22.19 12.71
CA ALA A 122 4.01 -22.72 11.86
C ALA A 122 3.15 -21.60 11.25
N PHE A 123 2.81 -20.58 12.03
CA PHE A 123 2.08 -19.40 11.53
C PHE A 123 2.88 -18.61 10.49
N LEU A 124 4.16 -18.32 10.76
CA LEU A 124 5.04 -17.59 9.84
C LEU A 124 5.26 -18.36 8.55
N ARG A 125 5.48 -19.68 8.64
CA ARG A 125 5.58 -20.55 7.47
C ARG A 125 4.32 -20.48 6.59
N ASN A 126 3.14 -20.59 7.20
CA ASN A 126 1.88 -20.53 6.46
C ASN A 126 1.65 -19.14 5.83
N LYS A 127 2.00 -18.07 6.55
CA LYS A 127 1.93 -16.70 6.01
C LYS A 127 2.86 -16.52 4.81
N LEU A 128 4.08 -17.05 4.91
CA LEU A 128 5.06 -16.98 3.82
C LEU A 128 4.58 -17.75 2.60
N LEU A 129 4.10 -19.00 2.77
CA LEU A 129 3.53 -19.81 1.68
C LEU A 129 2.34 -19.11 1.03
N MET A 130 1.45 -18.51 1.82
CA MET A 130 0.35 -17.73 1.27
C MET A 130 0.85 -16.56 0.40
N GLY A 131 1.88 -15.85 0.85
CA GLY A 131 2.48 -14.75 0.08
C GLY A 131 3.05 -15.22 -1.25
N TYR A 132 3.81 -16.31 -1.25
CA TYR A 132 4.38 -16.90 -2.47
C TYR A 132 3.30 -17.36 -3.44
N GLU A 133 2.28 -18.06 -2.97
CA GLU A 133 1.17 -18.53 -3.81
C GLU A 133 0.42 -17.36 -4.45
N LEU A 134 0.05 -16.34 -3.64
CA LEU A 134 -0.62 -15.16 -4.17
C LEU A 134 0.24 -14.38 -5.16
N GLN A 135 1.55 -14.39 -5.01
CA GLN A 135 2.46 -13.78 -5.98
C GLN A 135 2.48 -14.57 -7.30
N GLN A 136 2.43 -15.90 -7.24
CA GLN A 136 2.36 -16.74 -8.47
C GLN A 136 1.01 -16.49 -9.17
N GLU A 137 -0.10 -16.49 -8.44
CA GLU A 137 -1.43 -16.22 -9.00
C GLU A 137 -1.50 -14.82 -9.63
N ALA A 138 -0.89 -13.81 -9.01
CA ALA A 138 -0.79 -12.48 -9.60
C ALA A 138 -0.07 -12.50 -10.96
N LYS A 139 1.02 -13.25 -11.08
CA LYS A 139 1.78 -13.36 -12.34
C LYS A 139 1.00 -14.07 -13.44
N THR A 140 0.23 -15.10 -13.10
CA THR A 140 -0.55 -15.85 -14.11
C THR A 140 -1.65 -14.99 -14.74
N GLY A 141 -2.15 -13.97 -14.03
CA GLY A 141 -3.13 -13.01 -14.54
C GLY A 141 -2.55 -11.92 -15.44
N LEU A 142 -1.22 -11.76 -15.46
CA LEU A 142 -0.56 -10.67 -16.18
C LEU A 142 -0.09 -11.16 -17.57
N THR A 143 -1.04 -11.27 -18.50
CA THR A 143 -0.74 -11.54 -19.91
C THR A 143 -0.97 -10.28 -20.74
N ASP A 144 -0.23 -10.13 -21.83
CA ASP A 144 -0.40 -8.99 -22.76
C ASP A 144 -1.85 -8.91 -23.27
N GLU A 145 -2.48 -10.06 -23.49
CA GLU A 145 -3.87 -10.14 -23.92
C GLU A 145 -4.81 -9.60 -22.84
N ALA A 146 -4.64 -10.00 -21.56
CA ALA A 146 -5.46 -9.51 -20.45
C ALA A 146 -5.28 -8.01 -20.23
N LEU A 147 -4.05 -7.50 -20.37
CA LEU A 147 -3.73 -6.07 -20.28
C LEU A 147 -4.49 -5.27 -21.32
N HIS A 148 -4.39 -5.66 -22.61
CA HIS A 148 -5.08 -4.97 -23.70
C HIS A 148 -6.58 -5.12 -23.60
N GLN A 149 -7.11 -6.30 -23.27
CA GLN A 149 -8.55 -6.48 -23.07
C GLN A 149 -9.09 -5.56 -21.98
N THR A 150 -8.39 -5.46 -20.84
CA THR A 150 -8.79 -4.59 -19.72
C THR A 150 -8.77 -3.12 -20.13
N TYR A 151 -7.74 -2.71 -20.87
CA TYR A 151 -7.65 -1.35 -21.43
C TYR A 151 -8.81 -1.08 -22.39
N ASP A 152 -9.06 -1.97 -23.35
CA ASP A 152 -10.13 -1.82 -24.34
C ASP A 152 -11.53 -1.78 -23.70
N GLU A 153 -11.76 -2.55 -22.63
CA GLU A 153 -13.00 -2.49 -21.85
C GLU A 153 -13.16 -1.13 -21.17
N ALA A 154 -12.10 -0.60 -20.57
CA ALA A 154 -12.09 0.72 -19.96
C ALA A 154 -12.34 1.83 -21.01
N VAL A 155 -11.66 1.77 -22.15
CA VAL A 155 -11.85 2.71 -23.26
C VAL A 155 -13.28 2.67 -23.78
N ARG A 156 -13.84 1.47 -23.96
CA ARG A 156 -15.25 1.32 -24.38
C ARG A 156 -16.22 1.92 -23.38
N SER A 157 -15.95 1.81 -22.09
CA SER A 157 -16.79 2.41 -21.05
C SER A 157 -16.72 3.95 -21.02
N MET A 158 -15.62 4.52 -21.54
CA MET A 158 -15.43 5.97 -21.67
C MET A 158 -15.95 6.49 -23.01
N ALA A 159 -16.21 5.61 -23.98
CA ALA A 159 -16.60 6.01 -25.31
C ALA A 159 -17.90 6.84 -25.29
N GLY A 160 -17.85 8.01 -25.91
CA GLY A 160 -18.98 8.93 -25.97
C GLY A 160 -19.21 9.74 -24.68
N GLN A 161 -18.42 9.58 -23.64
CA GLN A 161 -18.48 10.48 -22.50
C GLN A 161 -18.07 11.88 -22.91
N GLU A 162 -18.91 12.83 -22.54
CA GLU A 162 -18.67 14.26 -22.82
C GLU A 162 -17.97 14.88 -21.60
N GLU A 163 -16.97 15.72 -21.85
CA GLU A 163 -16.35 16.61 -20.89
C GLU A 163 -16.68 18.05 -21.20
N VAL A 164 -17.03 18.78 -20.15
CA VAL A 164 -17.25 20.22 -20.21
C VAL A 164 -16.14 20.90 -19.42
N ARG A 165 -15.54 21.94 -20.02
CA ARG A 165 -14.71 22.88 -19.29
C ARG A 165 -15.53 24.10 -18.93
N ALA A 166 -15.60 24.45 -17.66
CA ALA A 166 -16.35 25.61 -17.21
C ALA A 166 -15.61 26.38 -16.13
N ARG A 167 -16.01 27.65 -16.00
CA ARG A 167 -15.72 28.48 -14.85
C ARG A 167 -16.97 28.68 -14.04
N HIS A 168 -16.84 28.88 -12.74
CA HIS A 168 -17.97 29.24 -11.91
C HIS A 168 -17.63 30.34 -10.88
N ILE A 169 -18.65 31.05 -10.44
CA ILE A 169 -18.61 31.96 -9.30
C ILE A 169 -19.63 31.46 -8.30
N LEU A 170 -19.21 31.11 -7.10
CA LEU A 170 -20.06 30.65 -6.00
C LEU A 170 -20.28 31.78 -5.01
N VAL A 171 -21.54 32.07 -4.70
CA VAL A 171 -21.95 33.09 -3.71
C VAL A 171 -23.03 32.53 -2.80
N GLU A 172 -23.31 33.19 -1.67
CA GLU A 172 -24.27 32.69 -0.69
C GLU A 172 -25.72 32.93 -1.08
N GLY A 173 -26.02 34.09 -1.71
CA GLY A 173 -27.35 34.52 -2.01
C GLY A 173 -27.71 34.57 -3.49
N GLU A 174 -29.00 34.33 -3.79
CA GLU A 174 -29.51 34.42 -5.15
C GLU A 174 -29.37 35.82 -5.77
N ASP A 175 -29.64 36.87 -4.97
CA ASP A 175 -29.55 38.25 -5.42
C ASP A 175 -28.11 38.66 -5.72
N GLU A 176 -27.15 38.13 -4.97
CA GLU A 176 -25.72 38.28 -5.23
C GLU A 176 -25.33 37.61 -6.55
N ALA A 177 -25.81 36.38 -6.80
CA ALA A 177 -25.59 35.68 -8.06
C ALA A 177 -26.21 36.41 -9.25
N LYS A 178 -27.39 36.98 -9.09
CA LYS A 178 -28.01 37.83 -10.13
C LYS A 178 -27.17 39.07 -10.43
N ALA A 179 -26.65 39.73 -9.38
CA ALA A 179 -25.80 40.92 -9.56
C ALA A 179 -24.48 40.56 -10.25
N VAL A 180 -23.87 39.40 -9.94
CA VAL A 180 -22.69 38.86 -10.64
C VAL A 180 -23.04 38.61 -12.13
N LEU A 181 -24.15 37.97 -12.41
CA LEU A 181 -24.59 37.69 -13.79
C LEU A 181 -24.77 38.97 -14.60
N GLU A 182 -25.38 39.99 -14.03
CA GLU A 182 -25.57 41.28 -14.75
C GLU A 182 -24.23 41.99 -15.02
N GLN A 183 -23.26 41.92 -14.10
CA GLN A 183 -21.92 42.44 -14.35
C GLN A 183 -21.22 41.68 -15.49
N LEU A 184 -21.36 40.37 -15.52
CA LEU A 184 -20.79 39.53 -16.61
C LEU A 184 -21.45 39.83 -17.96
N LYS A 185 -22.77 40.02 -18.00
CA LYS A 185 -23.49 40.44 -19.20
C LYS A 185 -23.07 41.85 -19.66
N GLY A 186 -22.68 42.70 -18.72
CA GLY A 186 -22.14 44.03 -18.99
C GLY A 186 -20.69 44.02 -19.47
N GLY A 187 -20.07 42.85 -19.62
CA GLY A 187 -18.72 42.71 -20.16
C GLY A 187 -17.61 42.65 -19.10
N ALA A 188 -17.93 42.49 -17.83
CA ALA A 188 -16.92 42.28 -16.79
C ALA A 188 -16.13 40.99 -17.03
N ASP A 189 -14.83 41.01 -16.69
CA ASP A 189 -14.00 39.81 -16.80
C ASP A 189 -14.38 38.77 -15.75
N PHE A 190 -14.65 37.56 -16.22
CA PHE A 190 -15.14 36.47 -15.38
C PHE A 190 -14.13 36.08 -14.30
N ALA A 191 -12.84 35.98 -14.68
CA ALA A 191 -11.80 35.55 -13.76
C ALA A 191 -11.55 36.60 -12.66
N ALA A 192 -11.59 37.88 -13.03
CA ALA A 192 -11.48 38.99 -12.07
C ALA A 192 -12.66 38.97 -11.06
N LEU A 193 -13.88 38.80 -11.58
CA LEU A 193 -15.06 38.72 -10.73
C LEU A 193 -15.08 37.49 -9.83
N ALA A 194 -14.60 36.33 -10.32
CA ALA A 194 -14.44 35.12 -9.54
C ALA A 194 -13.47 35.34 -8.38
N LYS A 195 -12.32 35.96 -8.64
CA LYS A 195 -11.32 36.29 -7.58
C LYS A 195 -11.88 37.25 -6.52
N GLU A 196 -12.72 38.20 -6.94
CA GLU A 196 -13.29 39.20 -6.04
C GLU A 196 -14.44 38.66 -5.18
N LYS A 197 -15.33 37.88 -5.79
CA LYS A 197 -16.66 37.57 -5.21
C LYS A 197 -16.88 36.10 -4.88
N SER A 198 -16.15 35.16 -5.51
CA SER A 198 -16.41 33.75 -5.33
C SER A 198 -15.97 33.26 -3.97
N LYS A 199 -16.81 32.46 -3.31
CA LYS A 199 -16.53 31.72 -2.06
C LYS A 199 -15.90 30.35 -2.34
N ASP A 200 -15.75 29.98 -3.60
CA ASP A 200 -15.11 28.70 -3.97
C ASP A 200 -13.60 28.73 -3.74
N PRO A 201 -12.97 27.63 -3.27
CA PRO A 201 -11.51 27.56 -3.11
C PRO A 201 -10.73 27.85 -4.41
N GLY A 202 -11.31 27.55 -5.60
CA GLY A 202 -10.72 27.84 -6.90
C GLY A 202 -10.90 29.30 -7.37
N ALA A 203 -11.39 30.18 -6.53
CA ALA A 203 -11.57 31.61 -6.85
C ALA A 203 -10.26 32.27 -7.31
N ALA A 204 -9.12 31.88 -6.71
CA ALA A 204 -7.79 32.40 -7.03
C ALA A 204 -7.37 32.12 -8.48
N GLU A 205 -7.80 30.97 -9.03
CA GLU A 205 -7.62 30.58 -10.43
C GLU A 205 -8.71 31.13 -11.35
N GLY A 206 -9.49 32.11 -10.90
CA GLY A 206 -10.58 32.71 -11.67
C GLY A 206 -11.77 31.77 -11.87
N GLY A 207 -11.99 30.86 -10.94
CA GLY A 207 -13.10 29.92 -10.92
C GLY A 207 -13.03 28.81 -11.99
N ASP A 208 -11.86 28.54 -12.59
CA ASP A 208 -11.68 27.51 -13.62
C ASP A 208 -11.70 26.11 -12.98
N LEU A 209 -12.68 25.30 -13.39
CA LEU A 209 -12.85 23.92 -12.92
C LEU A 209 -12.10 22.89 -13.78
N GLY A 210 -11.45 23.32 -14.87
CA GLY A 210 -10.91 22.42 -15.87
C GLY A 210 -12.02 21.64 -16.61
N TYR A 211 -11.62 20.52 -17.24
CA TYR A 211 -12.57 19.59 -17.85
C TYR A 211 -13.10 18.60 -16.81
N PHE A 212 -14.40 18.39 -16.82
CA PHE A 212 -15.08 17.44 -15.93
C PHE A 212 -16.19 16.69 -16.67
N THR A 213 -16.48 15.49 -16.24
CA THR A 213 -17.62 14.68 -16.66
C THR A 213 -18.85 14.97 -15.78
N LYS A 214 -20.03 14.56 -16.24
CA LYS A 214 -21.29 14.86 -15.55
C LYS A 214 -21.35 14.28 -14.13
N ASP A 215 -20.79 13.11 -13.91
CA ASP A 215 -20.75 12.38 -12.64
C ASP A 215 -19.77 12.95 -11.60
N GLN A 216 -18.87 13.84 -12.02
CA GLN A 216 -17.91 14.51 -11.12
C GLN A 216 -18.49 15.74 -10.41
N MET A 217 -19.68 16.19 -10.82
CA MET A 217 -20.32 17.38 -10.29
C MET A 217 -21.65 17.05 -9.62
N VAL A 218 -22.09 17.93 -8.71
CA VAL A 218 -23.43 17.79 -8.14
C VAL A 218 -24.50 17.93 -9.24
N PRO A 219 -25.59 17.15 -9.16
CA PRO A 219 -26.57 17.04 -10.26
C PRO A 219 -27.10 18.38 -10.75
N GLU A 220 -27.40 19.30 -9.84
CA GLU A 220 -27.98 20.61 -10.17
C GLU A 220 -27.03 21.46 -11.01
N PHE A 221 -25.73 21.41 -10.71
CA PHE A 221 -24.69 22.08 -11.49
C PHE A 221 -24.47 21.40 -12.83
N ALA A 222 -24.30 20.07 -12.82
CA ALA A 222 -24.04 19.28 -14.01
C ALA A 222 -25.17 19.40 -15.04
N ASP A 223 -26.43 19.33 -14.60
CA ASP A 223 -27.61 19.41 -15.49
C ASP A 223 -27.72 20.75 -16.23
N VAL A 224 -27.19 21.82 -15.66
CA VAL A 224 -27.11 23.11 -16.32
C VAL A 224 -25.88 23.18 -17.23
N ALA A 225 -24.68 22.89 -16.71
CA ALA A 225 -23.44 23.02 -17.48
C ALA A 225 -23.44 22.16 -18.75
N PHE A 226 -23.96 20.92 -18.67
CA PHE A 226 -24.00 20.01 -19.84
C PHE A 226 -25.09 20.32 -20.87
N LYS A 227 -26.01 21.27 -20.59
CA LYS A 227 -26.99 21.77 -21.53
C LYS A 227 -26.54 23.07 -22.22
N MET A 228 -25.47 23.69 -21.73
CA MET A 228 -24.98 24.98 -22.24
C MET A 228 -23.95 24.78 -23.34
N TYR A 229 -23.86 25.76 -24.23
CA TYR A 229 -22.84 25.81 -25.29
C TYR A 229 -21.62 26.63 -24.83
N PRO A 230 -20.44 26.43 -25.44
CA PRO A 230 -19.27 27.28 -25.17
C PRO A 230 -19.58 28.76 -25.32
N GLY A 231 -19.06 29.54 -24.37
CA GLY A 231 -19.31 31.00 -24.29
C GLY A 231 -20.57 31.39 -23.51
N GLN A 232 -21.49 30.48 -23.23
CA GLN A 232 -22.73 30.79 -22.51
C GLN A 232 -22.52 31.00 -21.03
N LEU A 233 -23.30 31.93 -20.46
CA LEU A 233 -23.47 32.13 -19.01
C LEU A 233 -24.78 31.50 -18.55
N SER A 234 -24.77 30.84 -17.41
CA SER A 234 -26.01 30.31 -16.80
C SER A 234 -26.81 31.42 -16.12
N ASN A 235 -28.08 31.16 -15.90
CA ASN A 235 -28.81 31.80 -14.81
C ASN A 235 -28.23 31.30 -13.46
N PRO A 236 -28.50 31.99 -12.31
CA PRO A 236 -28.10 31.49 -11.01
C PRO A 236 -28.59 30.06 -10.76
N VAL A 237 -27.70 29.16 -10.39
CA VAL A 237 -27.95 27.73 -10.12
C VAL A 237 -27.78 27.48 -8.65
N LYS A 238 -28.83 26.98 -7.98
CA LYS A 238 -28.78 26.64 -6.58
C LYS A 238 -28.25 25.23 -6.36
N THR A 239 -27.30 25.06 -5.43
CA THR A 239 -26.82 23.77 -4.96
C THR A 239 -26.79 23.80 -3.41
N GLN A 240 -26.35 22.69 -2.81
CA GLN A 240 -26.11 22.64 -1.37
C GLN A 240 -25.00 23.59 -0.88
N PHE A 241 -24.11 24.04 -1.77
CA PHE A 241 -22.98 24.93 -1.47
C PHE A 241 -23.33 26.41 -1.57
N GLY A 242 -24.43 26.76 -2.20
CA GLY A 242 -24.83 28.14 -2.46
C GLY A 242 -25.38 28.34 -3.88
N TRP A 243 -25.17 29.53 -4.41
CA TRP A 243 -25.61 29.92 -5.76
C TRP A 243 -24.43 30.09 -6.69
N HIS A 244 -24.52 29.47 -7.83
CA HIS A 244 -23.47 29.44 -8.87
C HIS A 244 -23.88 30.24 -10.09
N VAL A 245 -22.95 31.01 -10.63
CA VAL A 245 -23.01 31.50 -12.01
C VAL A 245 -21.96 30.76 -12.80
N ILE A 246 -22.35 30.03 -13.84
CA ILE A 246 -21.51 29.12 -14.61
C ILE A 246 -21.25 29.73 -15.98
N LYS A 247 -20.03 29.63 -16.48
CA LYS A 247 -19.64 29.91 -17.86
C LYS A 247 -19.01 28.68 -18.46
N VAL A 248 -19.58 28.11 -19.50
CA VAL A 248 -18.95 27.02 -20.24
C VAL A 248 -17.89 27.62 -21.18
N GLU A 249 -16.66 27.10 -21.09
CA GLU A 249 -15.53 27.52 -21.90
C GLU A 249 -15.36 26.62 -23.12
N ASP A 250 -15.51 25.30 -22.94
CA ASP A 250 -15.33 24.32 -24.01
C ASP A 250 -16.08 23.02 -23.72
N ARG A 251 -16.27 22.22 -24.79
CA ARG A 251 -16.87 20.87 -24.72
C ARG A 251 -16.08 19.93 -25.62
N ARG A 252 -15.82 18.74 -25.16
CA ARG A 252 -15.13 17.70 -25.93
C ARG A 252 -15.62 16.31 -25.59
N THR A 253 -15.40 15.37 -26.47
CA THR A 253 -15.48 13.95 -26.12
C THR A 253 -14.22 13.56 -25.34
N LYS A 254 -14.40 12.89 -24.20
CA LYS A 254 -13.31 12.40 -23.39
C LYS A 254 -12.42 11.48 -24.20
N GLN A 255 -11.14 11.81 -24.23
CA GLN A 255 -10.15 10.95 -24.86
C GLN A 255 -9.60 9.99 -23.81
N PRO A 256 -9.56 8.68 -24.08
CA PRO A 256 -8.91 7.73 -23.18
C PRO A 256 -7.40 8.03 -23.09
N PRO A 257 -6.79 7.78 -21.94
CA PRO A 257 -5.33 7.87 -21.83
C PRO A 257 -4.66 6.83 -22.71
N GLU A 258 -3.47 7.12 -23.20
CA GLU A 258 -2.66 6.14 -23.93
C GLU A 258 -2.36 4.92 -23.06
N PHE A 259 -2.33 3.72 -23.67
CA PHE A 259 -2.11 2.46 -22.99
C PHE A 259 -0.88 2.48 -22.09
N ASP A 260 0.25 2.97 -22.61
CA ASP A 260 1.52 2.99 -21.87
C ASP A 260 1.48 3.83 -20.60
N LYS A 261 0.62 4.87 -20.57
CA LYS A 261 0.47 5.73 -19.38
C LYS A 261 -0.34 5.10 -18.24
N VAL A 262 -1.12 4.07 -18.55
CA VAL A 262 -1.99 3.39 -17.60
C VAL A 262 -1.63 1.92 -17.40
N LYS A 263 -0.64 1.41 -18.12
CA LYS A 263 -0.21 0.02 -18.10
C LYS A 263 0.05 -0.48 -16.69
N ASP A 264 0.87 0.23 -15.90
CA ASP A 264 1.20 -0.16 -14.53
C ASP A 264 -0.05 -0.22 -13.62
N GLN A 265 -1.02 0.67 -13.86
CA GLN A 265 -2.29 0.66 -13.12
C GLN A 265 -3.14 -0.56 -13.47
N ILE A 266 -3.16 -0.94 -14.75
CA ILE A 266 -3.87 -2.14 -15.24
C ILE A 266 -3.19 -3.39 -14.70
N GLU A 267 -1.86 -3.46 -14.72
CA GLU A 267 -1.09 -4.56 -14.13
C GLU A 267 -1.41 -4.73 -12.64
N ALA A 268 -1.38 -3.65 -11.88
CA ALA A 268 -1.72 -3.66 -10.45
C ALA A 268 -3.19 -4.08 -10.20
N TYR A 269 -4.11 -3.69 -11.07
CA TYR A 269 -5.50 -4.11 -11.01
C TYR A 269 -5.64 -5.61 -11.28
N LEU A 270 -5.07 -6.12 -12.37
CA LEU A 270 -5.13 -7.52 -12.75
C LEU A 270 -4.48 -8.44 -11.70
N ALA A 271 -3.33 -8.04 -11.17
CA ALA A 271 -2.67 -8.78 -10.10
C ALA A 271 -3.57 -8.92 -8.86
N ARG A 272 -4.17 -7.82 -8.40
CA ARG A 272 -5.12 -7.85 -7.27
C ARG A 272 -6.37 -8.66 -7.59
N LYS A 273 -6.88 -8.55 -8.81
CA LYS A 273 -8.04 -9.32 -9.26
C LYS A 273 -7.75 -10.81 -9.22
N ALA A 274 -6.64 -11.26 -9.80
CA ALA A 274 -6.23 -12.67 -9.80
C ALA A 274 -6.12 -13.24 -8.38
N GLN A 275 -5.45 -12.52 -7.46
CA GLN A 275 -5.35 -12.91 -6.06
C GLN A 275 -6.73 -13.03 -5.37
N THR A 276 -7.61 -12.05 -5.62
CA THR A 276 -8.96 -12.04 -5.03
C THR A 276 -9.82 -13.18 -5.57
N ASP A 277 -9.77 -13.42 -6.87
CA ASP A 277 -10.52 -14.50 -7.52
C ASP A 277 -10.04 -15.86 -7.03
N PHE A 278 -8.72 -16.03 -6.89
CA PHE A 278 -8.13 -17.26 -6.33
C PHE A 278 -8.60 -17.53 -4.90
N ILE A 279 -8.50 -16.53 -4.00
CA ILE A 279 -8.99 -16.66 -2.61
C ILE A 279 -10.49 -16.97 -2.59
N THR A 280 -11.26 -16.31 -3.46
CA THR A 280 -12.71 -16.51 -3.54
C THR A 280 -13.04 -17.94 -3.96
N LYS A 281 -12.33 -18.47 -4.97
CA LYS A 281 -12.46 -19.85 -5.43
C LYS A 281 -12.13 -20.86 -4.31
N LEU A 282 -11.05 -20.64 -3.57
CA LEU A 282 -10.69 -21.48 -2.44
C LEU A 282 -11.75 -21.46 -1.34
N ARG A 283 -12.29 -20.28 -1.01
CA ARG A 283 -13.36 -20.14 -0.01
C ARG A 283 -14.63 -20.88 -0.38
N GLN A 284 -15.00 -20.92 -1.65
CA GLN A 284 -16.18 -21.65 -2.13
C GLN A 284 -16.07 -23.17 -1.91
N SER A 285 -14.85 -23.71 -1.98
CA SER A 285 -14.58 -25.14 -1.76
C SER A 285 -14.23 -25.48 -0.30
N ALA A 286 -13.90 -24.48 0.52
CA ALA A 286 -13.48 -24.69 1.89
C ALA A 286 -14.66 -24.83 2.86
N LYS A 287 -14.60 -25.81 3.75
CA LYS A 287 -15.50 -25.92 4.90
C LYS A 287 -14.89 -25.16 6.08
N VAL A 288 -15.47 -24.03 6.46
CA VAL A 288 -15.08 -23.27 7.64
C VAL A 288 -16.09 -23.51 8.75
N GLU A 289 -15.67 -24.21 9.80
CA GLU A 289 -16.50 -24.48 10.98
C GLU A 289 -16.00 -23.63 12.15
N ARG A 290 -16.87 -22.79 12.67
CA ARG A 290 -16.56 -21.94 13.83
C ARG A 290 -16.98 -22.65 15.12
N LEU A 291 -16.00 -23.02 15.94
CA LEU A 291 -16.22 -23.72 17.20
C LEU A 291 -16.37 -22.77 18.41
N ASP A 292 -16.12 -21.49 18.20
CA ASP A 292 -16.18 -20.43 19.22
C ASP A 292 -17.56 -19.74 19.34
N LYS A 293 -18.48 -20.04 18.43
CA LYS A 293 -19.88 -19.59 18.50
C LYS A 293 -20.78 -20.72 19.00
N PRO A 294 -21.71 -20.44 19.93
CA PRO A 294 -22.79 -21.40 20.22
C PRO A 294 -23.53 -21.74 18.92
N ALA A 295 -23.90 -23.01 18.75
CA ALA A 295 -24.73 -23.43 17.62
C ALA A 295 -25.97 -22.53 17.60
N GLU A 296 -26.21 -21.84 16.46
CA GLU A 296 -27.44 -21.07 16.27
C GLU A 296 -28.61 -22.05 16.48
N GLN A 297 -29.40 -21.81 17.53
CA GLN A 297 -30.66 -22.53 17.71
C GLN A 297 -31.51 -22.24 16.47
N LYS A 298 -31.69 -23.24 15.63
CA LYS A 298 -32.70 -23.17 14.57
C LYS A 298 -34.04 -22.88 15.27
N GLN A 299 -34.48 -21.64 15.19
CA GLN A 299 -35.88 -21.33 15.49
C GLN A 299 -36.72 -22.02 14.44
N ASN A 300 -37.50 -22.99 14.89
CA ASN A 300 -38.57 -23.64 14.13
C ASN A 300 -39.71 -22.63 13.89
#